data_b2ff3619827c90c55882195b4abc1937
#
_entry.id   b2ff3619827c90c55882195b4abc1937
#
_cell.length_a   1.000
_cell.length_b   1.000
_cell.length_c   1.000
_cell.angle_alpha   90.00
_cell.angle_beta   90.00
_cell.angle_gamma   90.00
#
_symmetry.space_group_name_H-M   'P 1'
#
loop_
_entity.id
_entity.type
_entity.pdbx_description
1 polymer ?
#
loop_
_entity_poly.entity_id
_entity_poly.type
_entity_poly.pdbx_seq_one_letter_code
_entity_poly.pdbx_strand_id
1 'polypeptide(L)'
;MIELECKITGITFINEVTGYAVLTAIDKDSGKSFVLVFKNGMINPKIGFSLIVQGDWVNHPQYGKQFLATQWPKIVCHTEDD
;
A
#
# COMPACT_ATOMS: atom_id res chain seq x y z
N MET A 1 -2.74 11.47 -11.20
CA MET A 1 -2.43 10.16 -10.60
C MET A 1 -0.95 10.11 -10.25
N ILE A 2 -0.64 9.63 -9.07
CA ILE A 2 0.74 9.55 -8.57
C ILE A 2 1.16 8.09 -8.56
N GLU A 3 2.40 7.85 -8.93
CA GLU A 3 2.98 6.51 -8.88
C GLU A 3 4.08 6.49 -7.83
N LEU A 4 4.05 5.48 -6.96
CA LEU A 4 5.06 5.30 -5.91
C LEU A 4 5.58 3.87 -5.93
N GLU A 5 6.86 3.73 -5.71
CA GLU A 5 7.44 2.43 -5.39
C GLU A 5 7.64 2.34 -3.88
N CYS A 6 7.12 1.28 -3.27
CA CYS A 6 7.13 1.17 -1.82
C CYS A 6 7.30 -0.28 -1.39
N LYS A 7 7.61 -0.45 -0.11
CA LYS A 7 7.74 -1.76 0.51
C LYS A 7 6.76 -1.86 1.67
N ILE A 8 6.00 -2.95 1.72
CA ILE A 8 5.03 -3.17 2.80
C ILE A 8 5.78 -3.53 4.07
N THR A 9 5.56 -2.76 5.12
CA THR A 9 6.19 -2.98 6.42
C THR A 9 5.22 -3.45 7.49
N GLY A 10 3.91 -3.29 7.27
CA GLY A 10 2.93 -3.74 8.23
C GLY A 10 1.55 -3.81 7.62
N ILE A 11 0.70 -4.59 8.25
CA ILE A 11 -0.70 -4.74 7.86
C ILE A 11 -1.54 -4.28 9.05
N THR A 12 -2.27 -3.17 8.86
CA THR A 12 -3.08 -2.60 9.93
C THR A 12 -4.46 -3.23 9.99
N PHE A 13 -5.06 -3.44 8.82
CA PHE A 13 -6.43 -3.92 8.76
C PHE A 13 -6.72 -4.53 7.40
N ILE A 14 -7.41 -5.66 7.39
CA ILE A 14 -7.90 -6.28 6.16
C ILE A 14 -9.33 -6.73 6.40
N ASN A 15 -10.22 -6.33 5.50
CA ASN A 15 -11.58 -6.84 5.48
C ASN A 15 -11.73 -7.75 4.27
N GLU A 16 -11.81 -9.04 4.51
CA GLU A 16 -11.84 -10.04 3.43
C GLU A 16 -13.16 -10.03 2.67
N VAL A 17 -14.20 -9.52 3.29
CA VAL A 17 -15.52 -9.46 2.63
C VAL A 17 -15.56 -8.36 1.58
N THR A 18 -15.06 -7.17 1.92
CA THR A 18 -15.07 -6.03 1.02
C THR A 18 -13.80 -5.89 0.20
N GLY A 19 -12.73 -6.57 0.62
CA GLY A 19 -11.42 -6.41 0.00
C GLY A 19 -10.69 -5.15 0.39
N TYR A 20 -11.16 -4.47 1.43
CA TYR A 20 -10.55 -3.24 1.92
C TYR A 20 -9.32 -3.58 2.76
N ALA A 21 -8.20 -2.94 2.46
CA ALA A 21 -6.96 -3.20 3.18
C ALA A 21 -6.27 -1.88 3.53
N VAL A 22 -5.78 -1.79 4.76
CA VAL A 22 -5.01 -0.65 5.25
C VAL A 22 -3.64 -1.17 5.69
N LEU A 23 -2.61 -0.67 5.05
CA LEU A 23 -1.24 -1.16 5.24
C LEU A 23 -0.33 0.00 5.64
N THR A 24 0.81 -0.35 6.24
CA THR A 24 1.91 0.58 6.37
C THR A 24 2.97 0.22 5.35
N ALA A 25 3.53 1.22 4.70
CA ALA A 25 4.57 1.02 3.69
C ALA A 25 5.63 2.10 3.81
N ILE A 26 6.79 1.83 3.24
CA ILE A 26 7.89 2.80 3.16
C ILE A 26 8.09 3.16 1.70
N ASP A 27 8.09 4.46 1.41
CA ASP A 27 8.43 4.98 0.10
C ASP A 27 9.92 4.74 -0.14
N LYS A 28 10.25 4.05 -1.22
CA LYS A 28 11.64 3.71 -1.50
C LYS A 28 12.50 4.90 -1.83
N ASP A 29 11.91 5.95 -2.38
CA ASP A 29 12.67 7.15 -2.75
C ASP A 29 13.02 8.00 -1.53
N SER A 30 12.05 8.23 -0.65
CA SER A 30 12.25 9.12 0.50
C SER A 30 12.60 8.39 1.78
N GLY A 31 12.31 7.09 1.87
CA GLY A 31 12.46 6.32 3.10
C GLY A 31 11.42 6.61 4.15
N LYS A 32 10.39 7.37 3.81
CA LYS A 32 9.35 7.74 4.76
C LYS A 32 8.22 6.72 4.75
N SER A 33 7.70 6.41 5.93
CA SER A 33 6.55 5.53 6.04
C SER A 33 5.27 6.31 5.77
N PHE A 34 4.28 5.59 5.26
CA PHE A 34 2.96 6.17 4.99
C PHE A 34 1.91 5.08 5.09
N VAL A 35 0.65 5.50 5.14
CA VAL A 35 -0.49 4.58 5.15
C VAL A 35 -0.95 4.35 3.72
N LEU A 36 -1.04 3.09 3.33
CA LEU A 36 -1.43 2.68 1.99
C LEU A 36 -2.78 1.98 2.08
N VAL A 37 -3.74 2.44 1.30
CA VAL A 37 -5.10 1.91 1.33
C VAL A 37 -5.44 1.30 -0.01
N PHE A 38 -5.93 0.06 0.01
CA PHE A 38 -6.49 -0.61 -1.16
C PHE A 38 -7.97 -0.89 -0.94
N LYS A 39 -8.72 -0.79 -2.01
CA LYS A 39 -10.14 -1.19 -2.02
C LYS A 39 -10.33 -2.33 -2.99
N ASN A 40 -11.43 -3.07 -2.83
CA ASN A 40 -11.85 -4.08 -3.81
C ASN A 40 -10.93 -5.29 -3.94
N GLY A 41 -10.16 -5.59 -2.90
CA GLY A 41 -9.35 -6.80 -2.92
C GLY A 41 -8.24 -6.83 -3.94
N MET A 42 -7.70 -5.66 -4.27
CA MET A 42 -6.66 -5.54 -5.29
C MET A 42 -5.39 -6.29 -4.97
N ILE A 43 -5.16 -6.65 -3.72
CA ILE A 43 -3.91 -7.26 -3.32
C ILE A 43 -4.16 -8.26 -2.19
N ASN A 44 -3.35 -9.30 -2.18
CA ASN A 44 -3.21 -10.18 -1.02
C ASN A 44 -1.87 -9.83 -0.39
N PRO A 45 -1.84 -8.84 0.50
CA PRO A 45 -0.58 -8.24 0.91
C PRO A 45 0.21 -9.12 1.86
N LYS A 46 1.53 -9.03 1.73
CA LYS A 46 2.44 -9.65 2.69
C LYS A 46 3.54 -8.66 3.03
N ILE A 47 3.95 -8.67 4.29
CA ILE A 47 5.05 -7.84 4.75
C ILE A 47 6.31 -8.23 3.98
N GLY A 48 7.02 -7.22 3.50
CA GLY A 48 8.23 -7.41 2.73
C GLY A 48 8.06 -7.28 1.21
N PHE A 49 6.81 -7.31 0.72
CA PHE A 49 6.57 -7.11 -0.71
C PHE A 49 6.96 -5.70 -1.12
N SER A 50 7.61 -5.59 -2.27
CA SER A 50 7.87 -4.31 -2.93
C SER A 50 6.88 -4.15 -4.06
N LEU A 51 6.21 -3.00 -4.09
CA LEU A 51 5.12 -2.72 -5.01
C LEU A 51 5.34 -1.39 -5.71
N ILE A 52 4.77 -1.29 -6.92
CA ILE A 52 4.50 0.01 -7.54
C ILE A 52 3.00 0.21 -7.46
N VAL A 53 2.60 1.31 -6.83
CA VAL A 53 1.20 1.65 -6.65
C VAL A 53 0.88 2.95 -7.35
N GLN A 54 -0.33 3.06 -7.88
CA GLN A 54 -0.82 4.27 -8.53
C GLN A 54 -2.10 4.71 -7.87
N GLY A 55 -2.20 6.00 -7.61
CA GLY A 55 -3.36 6.55 -6.95
C GLY A 55 -3.14 7.99 -6.58
N ASP A 56 -3.76 8.42 -5.50
CA ASP A 56 -3.70 9.79 -5.04
C ASP A 56 -3.56 9.85 -3.53
N TRP A 57 -2.93 10.93 -3.06
CA TRP A 57 -2.94 11.23 -1.64
C TRP A 57 -4.31 11.76 -1.25
N VAL A 58 -4.84 11.25 -0.15
CA VAL A 58 -6.11 11.70 0.40
C VAL A 58 -5.92 12.02 1.88
N ASN A 59 -6.71 12.94 2.40
CA ASN A 59 -6.73 13.24 3.83
C ASN A 59 -7.94 12.60 4.46
N HIS A 60 -7.67 11.70 5.39
CA HIS A 60 -8.73 11.10 6.18
C HIS A 60 -9.01 12.00 7.38
N PRO A 61 -10.28 12.32 7.68
CA PRO A 61 -10.58 13.25 8.77
C PRO A 61 -10.04 12.82 10.13
N GLN A 62 -9.91 11.52 10.33
CA GLN A 62 -9.51 10.95 11.60
C GLN A 62 -8.05 10.51 11.63
N TYR A 63 -7.53 9.98 10.51
CA TYR A 63 -6.21 9.35 10.48
C TYR A 63 -5.16 10.16 9.73
N GLY A 64 -5.57 11.24 9.08
CA GLY A 64 -4.64 12.10 8.36
C GLY A 64 -4.34 11.62 6.95
N LYS A 65 -3.14 11.90 6.49
CA LYS A 65 -2.77 11.67 5.10
C LYS A 65 -2.56 10.19 4.78
N GLN A 66 -3.23 9.72 3.76
CA GLN A 66 -3.13 8.33 3.29
C GLN A 66 -2.95 8.32 1.77
N PHE A 67 -2.33 7.26 1.26
CA PHE A 67 -2.26 7.03 -0.18
C PHE A 67 -3.33 6.01 -0.56
N LEU A 68 -4.28 6.44 -1.37
CA LEU A 68 -5.36 5.58 -1.84
C LEU A 68 -5.00 5.06 -3.22
N ALA A 69 -4.74 3.75 -3.30
CA ALA A 69 -4.44 3.10 -4.57
C ALA A 69 -5.71 2.95 -5.38
N THR A 70 -5.69 3.45 -6.62
CA THR A 70 -6.83 3.41 -7.52
C THR A 70 -6.67 2.41 -8.65
N GLN A 71 -5.46 1.86 -8.81
CA GLN A 71 -5.15 0.86 -9.83
C GLN A 71 -4.56 -0.38 -9.17
N TRP A 72 -4.61 -1.49 -9.88
CA TRP A 72 -4.00 -2.72 -9.41
C TRP A 72 -2.50 -2.50 -9.19
N PRO A 73 -1.96 -2.92 -8.05
CA PRO A 73 -0.54 -2.75 -7.81
C PRO A 73 0.28 -3.69 -8.67
N LYS A 74 1.49 -3.26 -8.97
CA LYS A 74 2.47 -4.10 -9.65
C LYS A 74 3.46 -4.60 -8.62
N ILE A 75 3.59 -5.92 -8.49
CA ILE A 75 4.55 -6.51 -7.56
C ILE A 75 5.91 -6.49 -8.22
N VAL A 76 6.87 -5.82 -7.59
CA VAL A 76 8.21 -5.65 -8.13
C VAL A 76 9.12 -6.76 -7.65
N CYS A 77 9.05 -7.11 -6.35
CA CYS A 77 9.96 -8.06 -5.74
C CYS A 77 9.29 -8.76 -4.58
N HIS A 78 9.56 -10.08 -4.44
CA HIS A 78 9.17 -10.84 -3.26
C HIS A 78 10.26 -10.72 -2.20
N THR A 79 9.92 -11.02 -1.06
CA THR A 79 10.92 -11.10 0.00
C THR A 79 11.99 -12.09 -0.34
N GLU A 80 12.61 -12.70 -0.27
CA GLU A 80 13.43 -13.39 -0.44
C GLU A 80 13.94 -14.19 -0.75
N ASP A 81 14.39 -14.31 -0.87
CA ASP A 81 14.84 -14.80 -1.23
C ASP A 81 15.41 -15.17 -1.61
N ASP A 82 15.79 -15.34 -1.54
CA ASP A 82 16.25 -15.55 -1.98
C ASP A 82 16.55 -15.84 -2.21
#